data_5b5f47ace9750e809c988605eefb150b
#
_entry.id   5b5f47ace9750e809c988605eefb150b
#
_cell.length_a   1.000
_cell.length_b   1.000
_cell.length_c   1.000
_cell.angle_alpha   90.00
_cell.angle_beta   90.00
_cell.angle_gamma   90.00
#
_symmetry.space_group_name_H-M   'P 1'
#
loop_
_entity.id
_entity.type
_entity.pdbx_description
1 polymer ?
#
loop_
_entity_poly.entity_id
_entity_poly.type
_entity_poly.pdbx_seq_one_letter_code
_entity_poly.pdbx_strand_id
1 'polypeptide(L)'
;AGGRRSNVCALLHVTAAPIGREWWERWVGERVGACALSVRAFVTNARGFPVLPKETQAMVRDMFRKNIQIMLTDWNGGPDGLARETIAPGDVAGDEGRVDVDSAHPMRLYWEYLVYLFRGVEPASEQALAEAPYRDYLQAPLQPLMDNLESVTYETFEKDASKYIQYEEAVRCALLDLVREGDEGSVMVVGAGRGPLVRASLRASERANRNIKVYAVEKNPNAVVTLQHLVAKEGWGDRVQIFPGDMRTCAADVRVDVLVSELLGSFGDNELSPECLDGAQRFLKPTGVSVPQSYESFVAPIAAAKLHDAVVSYKDLKSIETPYVVKFHRVHHIAEPKSVWEFEHPNNAARIDNERYARVEWSSEELGSASSTLHGFAAYFDATLYDGPAGCVRCSIHPHNHTLGPTGELMFSWFPMFFPIQTPVHIDRRGDLPTKIEFYIWRRVDAHKMWYEWTIAKPVQGHIHNPNGRSYWIGL
;
A
#
# COMPACT_ATOMS: atom_id res chain seq x y z
N ALA A 1 -19.55 -20.83 -20.23
CA ALA A 1 -18.29 -20.35 -20.81
C ALA A 1 -18.46 -18.91 -21.29
N GLY A 2 -18.43 -17.96 -20.37
CA GLY A 2 -18.47 -16.52 -20.69
C GLY A 2 -17.04 -16.06 -21.01
N GLY A 3 -16.72 -15.96 -22.30
CA GLY A 3 -15.47 -15.34 -22.73
C GLY A 3 -15.40 -13.91 -22.19
N ARG A 4 -14.43 -13.65 -21.32
CA ARG A 4 -14.22 -12.32 -20.74
C ARG A 4 -13.77 -11.37 -21.85
N ARG A 5 -14.61 -10.37 -22.14
CA ARG A 5 -14.28 -9.31 -23.08
C ARG A 5 -13.47 -8.24 -22.34
N SER A 6 -12.14 -8.37 -22.33
CA SER A 6 -11.21 -7.40 -21.75
C SER A 6 -11.33 -5.97 -22.31
N ASN A 7 -12.04 -5.82 -23.43
CA ASN A 7 -12.19 -4.55 -24.17
C ASN A 7 -13.51 -3.82 -23.88
N VAL A 8 -14.32 -4.29 -22.92
CA VAL A 8 -15.57 -3.62 -22.54
C VAL A 8 -15.35 -2.83 -21.25
N CYS A 9 -15.63 -1.54 -21.28
CA CYS A 9 -15.68 -0.66 -20.12
C CYS A 9 -17.08 -0.06 -19.92
N ALA A 10 -17.38 0.32 -18.70
CA ALA A 10 -18.61 0.99 -18.37
C ALA A 10 -18.55 2.46 -18.82
N LEU A 11 -19.63 2.94 -19.40
CA LEU A 11 -19.92 4.35 -19.58
C LEU A 11 -20.86 4.77 -18.46
N LEU A 12 -20.40 5.66 -17.58
CA LEU A 12 -21.25 6.25 -16.56
C LEU A 12 -22.10 7.35 -17.18
N HIS A 13 -23.39 7.39 -16.88
CA HIS A 13 -24.27 8.43 -17.36
C HIS A 13 -24.79 9.27 -16.20
N VAL A 14 -24.42 10.54 -16.17
CA VAL A 14 -24.79 11.53 -15.18
C VAL A 14 -25.83 12.47 -15.79
N THR A 15 -27.12 12.27 -15.45
CA THR A 15 -28.25 12.99 -16.04
C THR A 15 -28.72 14.18 -15.22
N ALA A 16 -28.44 14.19 -13.93
CA ALA A 16 -28.85 15.24 -13.00
C ALA A 16 -27.83 15.37 -11.86
N ALA A 17 -27.82 16.51 -11.19
CA ALA A 17 -27.04 16.81 -10.01
C ALA A 17 -27.96 17.14 -8.82
N PRO A 18 -27.47 17.07 -7.56
CA PRO A 18 -26.12 16.68 -7.16
C PRO A 18 -25.94 15.16 -7.14
N ILE A 19 -24.74 14.71 -7.50
CA ILE A 19 -24.30 13.33 -7.32
C ILE A 19 -23.28 13.33 -6.22
N GLY A 20 -23.55 12.58 -5.15
CA GLY A 20 -22.67 12.48 -3.99
C GLY A 20 -21.39 11.72 -4.29
N ARG A 21 -20.38 11.95 -3.43
CA ARG A 21 -19.08 11.31 -3.50
C ARG A 21 -19.16 9.78 -3.47
N GLU A 22 -20.01 9.22 -2.61
CA GLU A 22 -20.23 7.78 -2.47
C GLU A 22 -20.65 7.10 -3.77
N TRP A 23 -21.51 7.76 -4.56
CA TRP A 23 -21.93 7.23 -5.86
C TRP A 23 -20.76 7.05 -6.81
N TRP A 24 -19.82 8.00 -6.83
CA TRP A 24 -18.63 7.94 -7.68
C TRP A 24 -17.60 6.94 -7.12
N GLU A 25 -17.33 6.95 -5.82
CA GLU A 25 -16.29 6.14 -5.19
C GLU A 25 -16.46 4.64 -5.47
N ARG A 26 -17.69 4.13 -5.46
CA ARG A 26 -17.93 2.73 -5.82
C ARG A 26 -17.51 2.38 -7.26
N TRP A 27 -17.58 3.34 -8.18
CA TRP A 27 -17.21 3.12 -9.57
C TRP A 27 -15.71 3.20 -9.83
N VAL A 28 -14.95 3.75 -8.89
CA VAL A 28 -13.48 3.86 -9.00
C VAL A 28 -12.83 2.49 -9.18
N GLY A 29 -13.32 1.48 -8.48
CA GLY A 29 -12.83 0.10 -8.55
C GLY A 29 -13.32 -0.70 -9.76
N GLU A 30 -14.25 -0.15 -10.53
CA GLU A 30 -14.84 -0.80 -11.71
C GLU A 30 -14.14 -0.35 -13.00
N ARG A 31 -14.45 -1.05 -14.12
CA ARG A 31 -13.93 -0.71 -15.44
C ARG A 31 -14.69 0.47 -16.05
N VAL A 32 -14.47 1.66 -15.54
CA VAL A 32 -15.04 2.87 -16.11
C VAL A 32 -14.06 3.48 -17.11
N GLY A 33 -14.49 3.61 -18.38
CA GLY A 33 -13.69 4.24 -19.44
C GLY A 33 -14.04 5.70 -19.67
N ALA A 34 -15.34 6.03 -19.53
CA ALA A 34 -15.84 7.37 -19.80
C ALA A 34 -17.06 7.71 -18.91
N CYS A 35 -17.36 9.00 -18.83
CA CYS A 35 -18.56 9.55 -18.22
C CYS A 35 -19.29 10.44 -19.21
N ALA A 36 -20.54 10.10 -19.52
CA ALA A 36 -21.47 10.93 -20.26
C ALA A 36 -22.15 11.89 -19.27
N LEU A 37 -21.78 13.15 -19.31
CA LEU A 37 -22.26 14.20 -18.43
C LEU A 37 -23.31 15.05 -19.19
N SER A 38 -24.58 14.93 -18.77
CA SER A 38 -25.67 15.70 -19.37
C SER A 38 -25.54 17.20 -19.02
N VAL A 39 -25.86 18.07 -19.97
CA VAL A 39 -26.00 19.52 -19.72
C VAL A 39 -27.01 19.84 -18.61
N ARG A 40 -27.94 18.94 -18.34
CA ARG A 40 -28.92 19.07 -17.23
C ARG A 40 -28.31 18.93 -15.83
N ALA A 41 -27.10 18.40 -15.73
CA ALA A 41 -26.36 18.35 -14.47
C ALA A 41 -25.78 19.71 -14.07
N PHE A 42 -25.77 20.68 -14.99
CA PHE A 42 -25.28 22.03 -14.73
C PHE A 42 -26.40 22.92 -14.21
N VAL A 43 -26.01 23.88 -13.39
CA VAL A 43 -26.85 24.98 -12.92
C VAL A 43 -26.29 26.31 -13.46
N THR A 44 -27.16 27.31 -13.60
CA THR A 44 -26.73 28.63 -14.05
C THR A 44 -26.28 29.46 -12.85
N ASN A 45 -25.07 30.01 -12.89
CA ASN A 45 -24.58 30.91 -11.85
C ASN A 45 -25.17 32.32 -11.97
N ALA A 46 -24.88 33.22 -11.02
CA ALA A 46 -25.38 34.57 -10.99
C ALA A 46 -24.97 35.43 -12.22
N ARG A 47 -23.97 34.98 -13.00
CA ARG A 47 -23.52 35.65 -14.21
C ARG A 47 -24.09 35.04 -15.50
N GLY A 48 -24.99 34.09 -15.39
CA GLY A 48 -25.60 33.40 -16.53
C GLY A 48 -24.80 32.24 -17.14
N PHE A 49 -23.66 31.83 -16.53
CA PHE A 49 -22.82 30.74 -17.04
C PHE A 49 -23.18 29.39 -16.42
N PRO A 50 -23.07 28.30 -17.19
CA PRO A 50 -23.24 26.94 -16.67
C PRO A 50 -22.10 26.57 -15.73
N VAL A 51 -22.46 26.03 -14.55
CA VAL A 51 -21.52 25.51 -13.55
C VAL A 51 -22.06 24.23 -12.94
N LEU A 52 -21.19 23.36 -12.44
CA LEU A 52 -21.61 22.17 -11.70
C LEU A 52 -21.76 22.48 -10.21
N PRO A 53 -22.66 21.82 -9.48
CA PRO A 53 -22.67 21.84 -8.02
C PRO A 53 -21.33 21.37 -7.45
N LYS A 54 -20.96 21.83 -6.24
CA LYS A 54 -19.62 21.59 -5.64
C LYS A 54 -19.26 20.10 -5.57
N GLU A 55 -20.20 19.25 -5.19
CA GLU A 55 -19.97 17.79 -5.11
C GLU A 55 -19.68 17.19 -6.48
N THR A 56 -20.46 17.58 -7.49
CA THR A 56 -20.24 17.14 -8.87
C THR A 56 -18.92 17.67 -9.46
N GLN A 57 -18.52 18.90 -9.08
CA GLN A 57 -17.19 19.42 -9.45
C GLN A 57 -16.06 18.55 -8.87
N ALA A 58 -16.16 18.16 -7.59
CA ALA A 58 -15.17 17.30 -6.93
C ALA A 58 -15.07 15.94 -7.63
N MET A 59 -16.20 15.33 -7.98
CA MET A 59 -16.28 14.09 -8.74
C MET A 59 -15.60 14.23 -10.11
N VAL A 60 -15.91 15.28 -10.88
CA VAL A 60 -15.34 15.52 -12.21
C VAL A 60 -13.82 15.71 -12.13
N ARG A 61 -13.32 16.46 -11.14
CA ARG A 61 -11.87 16.61 -10.93
C ARG A 61 -11.18 15.29 -10.58
N ASP A 62 -11.83 14.43 -9.77
CA ASP A 62 -11.30 13.11 -9.47
C ASP A 62 -11.30 12.19 -10.69
N MET A 63 -12.33 12.26 -11.53
CA MET A 63 -12.37 11.58 -12.84
C MET A 63 -11.19 11.99 -13.72
N PHE A 64 -10.86 13.28 -13.78
CA PHE A 64 -9.69 13.75 -14.52
C PHE A 64 -8.37 13.19 -13.95
N ARG A 65 -8.20 13.15 -12.62
CA ARG A 65 -7.04 12.54 -11.97
C ARG A 65 -6.90 11.05 -12.28
N LYS A 66 -8.02 10.37 -12.53
CA LYS A 66 -8.07 8.94 -12.84
C LYS A 66 -8.11 8.64 -14.35
N ASN A 67 -7.88 9.66 -15.18
CA ASN A 67 -7.89 9.56 -16.64
C ASN A 67 -9.22 9.00 -17.20
N ILE A 68 -10.36 9.38 -16.60
CA ILE A 68 -11.68 9.08 -17.13
C ILE A 68 -12.07 10.16 -18.14
N GLN A 69 -12.41 9.74 -19.34
CA GLN A 69 -12.87 10.65 -20.38
C GLN A 69 -14.27 11.19 -20.04
N ILE A 70 -14.47 12.51 -20.17
CA ILE A 70 -15.79 13.11 -19.96
C ILE A 70 -16.35 13.55 -21.32
N MET A 71 -17.58 13.10 -21.60
CA MET A 71 -18.34 13.45 -22.77
C MET A 71 -19.56 14.29 -22.36
N LEU A 72 -19.74 15.45 -22.97
CA LEU A 72 -20.96 16.25 -22.81
C LEU A 72 -22.07 15.65 -23.65
N THR A 73 -23.26 15.53 -23.07
CA THR A 73 -24.44 15.02 -23.77
C THR A 73 -25.65 15.90 -23.50
N ASP A 74 -26.51 16.03 -24.53
CA ASP A 74 -27.84 16.63 -24.41
C ASP A 74 -28.87 15.48 -24.44
N TRP A 75 -29.04 14.83 -23.29
CA TRP A 75 -29.91 13.67 -23.17
C TRP A 75 -31.36 14.08 -22.98
N ASN A 76 -32.20 13.83 -23.97
CA ASN A 76 -33.65 14.10 -23.91
C ASN A 76 -34.48 12.93 -23.33
N GLY A 77 -33.85 11.94 -22.66
CA GLY A 77 -34.55 10.93 -21.85
C GLY A 77 -35.03 9.67 -22.57
N GLY A 78 -34.66 9.43 -23.84
CA GLY A 78 -34.99 8.21 -24.59
C GLY A 78 -33.75 7.45 -25.07
N PRO A 79 -33.84 6.14 -25.36
CA PRO A 79 -32.73 5.34 -25.90
C PRO A 79 -32.19 5.86 -27.23
N ASP A 80 -33.00 6.64 -27.97
CA ASP A 80 -32.63 7.23 -29.27
C ASP A 80 -32.03 8.63 -29.16
N GLY A 81 -31.83 9.15 -27.94
CA GLY A 81 -31.43 10.53 -27.67
C GLY A 81 -29.92 10.78 -27.53
N LEU A 82 -29.08 9.89 -28.04
CA LEU A 82 -27.66 10.21 -28.26
C LEU A 82 -27.61 11.25 -29.39
N ALA A 83 -27.39 12.52 -29.02
CA ALA A 83 -27.16 13.56 -30.01
C ALA A 83 -26.06 13.12 -30.96
N ARG A 84 -26.30 13.24 -32.26
CA ARG A 84 -25.35 12.80 -33.33
C ARG A 84 -24.05 13.57 -33.36
N GLU A 85 -23.84 14.53 -32.46
CA GLU A 85 -22.64 15.36 -32.39
C GLU A 85 -21.84 15.04 -31.11
N THR A 86 -21.11 13.93 -31.14
CA THR A 86 -19.97 13.70 -30.23
C THR A 86 -18.78 14.43 -30.82
N ILE A 87 -18.17 15.35 -30.07
CA ILE A 87 -16.84 15.87 -30.39
C ILE A 87 -15.87 14.69 -30.25
N ALA A 88 -15.36 14.19 -31.39
CA ALA A 88 -14.48 13.03 -31.40
C ALA A 88 -13.12 13.38 -30.75
N PRO A 89 -12.50 12.44 -30.02
CA PRO A 89 -11.18 12.64 -29.38
C PRO A 89 -10.04 12.98 -30.36
N GLY A 90 -10.25 12.80 -31.67
CA GLY A 90 -9.28 13.08 -32.72
C GLY A 90 -9.11 14.58 -33.05
N ASP A 91 -10.08 15.40 -32.67
CA ASP A 91 -10.04 16.84 -32.98
C ASP A 91 -9.20 17.67 -31.98
N VAL A 92 -8.59 17.01 -30.98
CA VAL A 92 -7.78 17.65 -29.93
C VAL A 92 -6.27 17.59 -30.20
N ALA A 93 -5.84 16.91 -31.26
CA ALA A 93 -4.42 16.69 -31.58
C ALA A 93 -3.93 17.57 -32.75
N GLY A 94 -4.12 18.86 -32.67
CA GLY A 94 -3.50 19.83 -33.56
C GLY A 94 -2.64 20.80 -32.74
N ASP A 95 -1.47 21.08 -33.25
CA ASP A 95 -0.45 21.95 -32.73
C ASP A 95 -1.04 23.23 -32.07
N GLU A 96 -0.57 23.57 -30.85
CA GLU A 96 -0.90 24.77 -30.07
C GLU A 96 -2.26 24.88 -29.36
N GLY A 97 -2.96 23.81 -28.99
CA GLY A 97 -3.96 23.88 -27.90
C GLY A 97 -5.22 24.74 -28.19
N ARG A 98 -5.53 25.07 -29.42
CA ARG A 98 -6.79 25.68 -29.82
C ARG A 98 -7.58 24.73 -30.70
N VAL A 99 -8.52 24.03 -30.09
CA VAL A 99 -9.68 23.53 -30.83
C VAL A 99 -10.54 24.73 -31.17
N ASP A 100 -10.64 25.08 -32.43
CA ASP A 100 -11.57 26.09 -32.90
C ASP A 100 -12.98 25.48 -32.92
N VAL A 101 -13.55 25.30 -31.72
CA VAL A 101 -14.95 24.94 -31.58
C VAL A 101 -15.73 26.12 -32.10
N ASP A 102 -16.50 25.90 -33.17
CA ASP A 102 -17.36 26.93 -33.76
C ASP A 102 -18.03 27.76 -32.64
N SER A 103 -17.81 29.06 -32.67
CA SER A 103 -18.24 29.98 -31.60
C SER A 103 -19.75 29.95 -31.34
N ALA A 104 -20.52 29.32 -32.25
CA ALA A 104 -21.97 29.14 -32.18
C ALA A 104 -22.40 27.80 -31.57
N HIS A 105 -21.48 26.85 -31.27
CA HIS A 105 -21.87 25.54 -30.77
C HIS A 105 -22.55 25.63 -29.40
N PRO A 106 -23.76 25.07 -29.20
CA PRO A 106 -24.55 25.26 -27.98
C PRO A 106 -23.87 24.67 -26.71
N MET A 107 -22.98 23.70 -26.87
CA MET A 107 -22.26 23.09 -25.75
C MET A 107 -20.93 23.78 -25.40
N ARG A 108 -20.55 24.82 -26.13
CA ARG A 108 -19.24 25.49 -25.93
C ARG A 108 -19.02 25.98 -24.50
N LEU A 109 -20.01 26.66 -23.89
CA LEU A 109 -19.87 27.18 -22.52
C LEU A 109 -19.70 26.06 -21.47
N TYR A 110 -20.35 24.91 -21.68
CA TYR A 110 -20.20 23.72 -20.83
C TYR A 110 -18.80 23.12 -20.96
N TRP A 111 -18.28 23.03 -22.20
CA TRP A 111 -16.94 22.56 -22.48
C TRP A 111 -15.88 23.48 -21.88
N GLU A 112 -15.99 24.78 -22.06
CA GLU A 112 -15.07 25.79 -21.49
C GLU A 112 -15.04 25.68 -19.95
N TYR A 113 -16.17 25.44 -19.32
CA TYR A 113 -16.23 25.20 -17.90
C TYR A 113 -15.53 23.89 -17.47
N LEU A 114 -15.67 22.79 -18.21
CA LEU A 114 -14.94 21.56 -17.96
C LEU A 114 -13.42 21.74 -18.14
N VAL A 115 -13.00 22.48 -19.16
CA VAL A 115 -11.59 22.87 -19.36
C VAL A 115 -11.07 23.69 -18.18
N TYR A 116 -11.88 24.62 -17.67
CA TYR A 116 -11.54 25.37 -16.46
C TYR A 116 -11.36 24.44 -15.25
N LEU A 117 -12.25 23.46 -15.04
CA LEU A 117 -12.12 22.47 -13.96
C LEU A 117 -10.86 21.61 -14.15
N PHE A 118 -10.57 21.18 -15.37
CA PHE A 118 -9.36 20.39 -15.69
C PHE A 118 -8.08 21.16 -15.40
N ARG A 119 -8.00 22.42 -15.85
CA ARG A 119 -6.86 23.31 -15.57
C ARG A 119 -6.69 23.64 -14.08
N GLY A 120 -7.77 23.58 -13.31
CA GLY A 120 -7.77 23.75 -11.87
C GLY A 120 -7.47 22.47 -11.09
N VAL A 121 -7.16 21.35 -11.76
CA VAL A 121 -6.63 20.16 -11.09
C VAL A 121 -5.18 20.45 -10.73
N GLU A 122 -4.86 20.31 -9.45
CA GLU A 122 -3.48 20.49 -8.97
C GLU A 122 -2.51 19.57 -9.72
N PRO A 123 -1.36 20.07 -10.18
CA PRO A 123 -0.33 19.26 -10.77
C PRO A 123 0.08 18.13 -9.80
N ALA A 124 0.40 16.98 -10.35
CA ALA A 124 0.93 15.89 -9.54
C ALA A 124 2.26 16.30 -8.90
N SER A 125 2.46 15.95 -7.61
CA SER A 125 3.74 16.14 -6.92
C SER A 125 4.85 15.29 -7.59
N GLU A 126 6.11 15.63 -7.35
CA GLU A 126 7.24 14.83 -7.86
C GLU A 126 7.13 13.37 -7.43
N GLN A 127 6.75 13.11 -6.17
CA GLN A 127 6.48 11.76 -5.69
C GLN A 127 5.35 11.08 -6.48
N ALA A 128 4.22 11.78 -6.69
CA ALA A 128 3.09 11.25 -7.45
C ALA A 128 3.43 10.93 -8.92
N LEU A 129 4.37 11.68 -9.51
CA LEU A 129 4.91 11.42 -10.85
C LEU A 129 5.87 10.22 -10.84
N ALA A 130 6.74 10.10 -9.85
CA ALA A 130 7.64 8.97 -9.68
C ALA A 130 6.86 7.64 -9.44
N GLU A 131 5.76 7.70 -8.71
CA GLU A 131 4.89 6.55 -8.43
C GLU A 131 3.92 6.22 -9.59
N ALA A 132 3.73 7.10 -10.55
CA ALA A 132 2.74 6.93 -11.63
C ALA A 132 2.91 5.63 -12.44
N PRO A 133 4.13 5.15 -12.76
CA PRO A 133 4.33 3.88 -13.46
C PRO A 133 3.87 2.65 -12.66
N TYR A 134 3.84 2.75 -11.34
CA TYR A 134 3.48 1.65 -10.43
C TYR A 134 1.99 1.61 -10.10
N ARG A 135 1.21 2.61 -10.54
CA ARG A 135 -0.24 2.68 -10.28
C ARG A 135 -0.98 1.52 -10.94
N ASP A 136 -1.66 0.71 -10.11
CA ASP A 136 -2.36 -0.51 -10.52
C ASP A 136 -1.49 -1.46 -11.35
N TYR A 137 -0.19 -1.54 -11.02
CA TYR A 137 0.75 -2.47 -11.62
C TYR A 137 1.08 -3.58 -10.63
N LEU A 138 0.94 -4.84 -11.06
CA LEU A 138 1.17 -6.02 -10.22
C LEU A 138 2.66 -6.29 -10.09
N GLN A 139 3.19 -6.28 -8.87
CA GLN A 139 4.57 -6.62 -8.56
C GLN A 139 4.62 -7.86 -7.68
N ALA A 140 5.49 -8.80 -7.99
CA ALA A 140 5.77 -9.91 -7.06
C ALA A 140 6.44 -9.33 -5.79
N PRO A 141 6.05 -9.77 -4.59
CA PRO A 141 6.72 -9.36 -3.37
C PRO A 141 8.21 -9.73 -3.39
N LEU A 142 9.06 -8.87 -2.85
CA LEU A 142 10.49 -9.16 -2.68
C LEU A 142 10.69 -10.27 -1.65
N GLN A 143 11.79 -11.00 -1.79
CA GLN A 143 12.21 -12.06 -0.87
C GLN A 143 13.63 -11.83 -0.36
N PRO A 144 13.88 -10.81 0.50
CA PRO A 144 15.23 -10.39 0.88
C PRO A 144 16.01 -11.47 1.63
N LEU A 145 15.31 -12.41 2.29
CA LEU A 145 15.99 -13.51 2.99
C LEU A 145 16.52 -14.56 2.02
N MET A 146 15.75 -14.93 1.00
CA MET A 146 16.17 -15.92 0.00
C MET A 146 17.14 -15.30 -1.02
N ASP A 147 16.88 -14.08 -1.49
CA ASP A 147 17.60 -13.41 -2.54
C ASP A 147 18.58 -12.35 -1.98
N ASN A 148 19.62 -12.05 -2.74
CA ASN A 148 20.46 -10.88 -2.50
C ASN A 148 19.90 -9.71 -3.31
N LEU A 149 19.37 -8.70 -2.63
CA LEU A 149 18.82 -7.53 -3.30
C LEU A 149 19.90 -6.77 -4.07
N GLU A 150 19.50 -6.21 -5.21
CA GLU A 150 20.37 -5.36 -6.03
C GLU A 150 20.61 -4.00 -5.36
N SER A 151 21.75 -3.38 -5.67
CA SER A 151 22.14 -2.09 -5.10
C SER A 151 21.12 -0.97 -5.37
N VAL A 152 20.48 -0.99 -6.55
CA VAL A 152 19.44 -0.02 -6.93
C VAL A 152 18.18 -0.13 -6.08
N THR A 153 17.85 -1.34 -5.62
CA THR A 153 16.71 -1.57 -4.71
C THR A 153 16.98 -0.92 -3.35
N TYR A 154 18.18 -1.16 -2.78
CA TYR A 154 18.59 -0.46 -1.55
C TYR A 154 18.55 1.05 -1.70
N GLU A 155 19.09 1.59 -2.82
CA GLU A 155 19.07 3.03 -3.08
C GLU A 155 17.65 3.59 -3.10
N THR A 156 16.72 2.87 -3.67
CA THR A 156 15.29 3.27 -3.69
C THR A 156 14.73 3.34 -2.28
N PHE A 157 14.95 2.33 -1.44
CA PHE A 157 14.48 2.31 -0.06
C PHE A 157 15.12 3.39 0.80
N GLU A 158 16.40 3.68 0.60
CA GLU A 158 17.16 4.70 1.33
C GLU A 158 16.67 6.13 1.06
N LYS A 159 15.96 6.37 -0.06
CA LYS A 159 15.33 7.66 -0.38
C LYS A 159 14.09 7.96 0.46
N ASP A 160 13.49 6.96 1.12
CA ASP A 160 12.33 7.15 1.97
C ASP A 160 12.73 7.72 3.34
N ALA A 161 12.94 9.03 3.37
CA ALA A 161 13.37 9.73 4.58
C ALA A 161 12.37 9.56 5.74
N SER A 162 11.06 9.54 5.42
CA SER A 162 9.99 9.43 6.42
C SER A 162 10.14 8.18 7.28
N LYS A 163 10.45 7.04 6.67
CA LYS A 163 10.71 5.77 7.34
C LYS A 163 11.87 5.90 8.33
N TYR A 164 13.03 6.35 7.86
CA TYR A 164 14.24 6.40 8.69
C TYR A 164 14.17 7.42 9.82
N ILE A 165 13.41 8.51 9.66
CA ILE A 165 13.11 9.46 10.74
C ILE A 165 12.35 8.77 11.87
N GLN A 166 11.36 7.92 11.57
CA GLN A 166 10.64 7.17 12.59
C GLN A 166 11.56 6.17 13.30
N TYR A 167 12.40 5.43 12.57
CA TYR A 167 13.36 4.51 13.19
C TYR A 167 14.38 5.23 14.06
N GLU A 168 14.92 6.38 13.61
CA GLU A 168 15.84 7.22 14.39
C GLU A 168 15.17 7.66 15.70
N GLU A 169 13.91 8.12 15.63
CA GLU A 169 13.16 8.56 16.82
C GLU A 169 12.85 7.39 17.76
N ALA A 170 12.48 6.22 17.24
CA ALA A 170 12.24 5.03 18.06
C ALA A 170 13.50 4.59 18.81
N VAL A 171 14.65 4.55 18.14
CA VAL A 171 15.94 4.23 18.78
C VAL A 171 16.32 5.30 19.80
N ARG A 172 16.08 6.58 19.52
CA ARG A 172 16.32 7.66 20.48
C ARG A 172 15.52 7.47 21.77
N CYS A 173 14.21 7.18 21.66
CA CYS A 173 13.36 6.91 22.81
C CYS A 173 13.85 5.68 23.59
N ALA A 174 14.14 4.58 22.90
CA ALA A 174 14.67 3.37 23.54
C ALA A 174 15.97 3.64 24.31
N LEU A 175 16.90 4.41 23.72
CA LEU A 175 18.18 4.75 24.38
C LEU A 175 17.96 5.63 25.62
N LEU A 176 17.01 6.55 25.61
CA LEU A 176 16.68 7.38 26.78
C LEU A 176 16.17 6.55 27.95
N ASP A 177 15.38 5.51 27.66
CA ASP A 177 14.77 4.68 28.70
C ASP A 177 15.72 3.58 29.20
N LEU A 178 16.62 3.06 28.37
CA LEU A 178 17.46 1.90 28.69
C LEU A 178 18.89 2.23 29.10
N VAL A 179 19.45 3.33 28.59
CA VAL A 179 20.84 3.69 28.80
C VAL A 179 20.94 4.92 29.69
N ARG A 180 21.60 4.80 30.85
CA ARG A 180 21.81 5.93 31.73
C ARG A 180 22.83 6.91 31.15
N GLU A 181 22.71 8.16 31.53
CA GLU A 181 23.68 9.18 31.16
C GLU A 181 25.08 8.84 31.72
N GLY A 182 26.08 8.84 30.83
CA GLY A 182 27.45 8.45 31.15
C GLY A 182 27.79 6.98 30.95
N ASP A 183 26.78 6.11 30.79
CA ASP A 183 26.98 4.70 30.48
C ASP A 183 27.14 4.50 28.93
N GLU A 184 27.81 3.43 28.54
CA GLU A 184 27.86 3.01 27.13
C GLU A 184 26.72 2.02 26.85
N GLY A 185 25.82 2.40 25.96
CA GLY A 185 24.77 1.54 25.43
C GLY A 185 25.24 0.69 24.27
N SER A 186 24.42 -0.28 23.87
CA SER A 186 24.69 -1.17 22.75
C SER A 186 23.47 -1.36 21.87
N VAL A 187 23.65 -1.23 20.56
CA VAL A 187 22.61 -1.40 19.54
C VAL A 187 23.07 -2.44 18.53
N MET A 188 22.22 -3.38 18.19
CA MET A 188 22.49 -4.28 17.05
C MET A 188 21.47 -4.00 15.95
N VAL A 189 21.98 -3.73 14.74
CA VAL A 189 21.18 -3.59 13.53
C VAL A 189 21.25 -4.91 12.76
N VAL A 190 20.14 -5.62 12.65
CA VAL A 190 20.06 -6.89 11.92
C VAL A 190 19.37 -6.67 10.57
N GLY A 191 19.98 -7.18 9.48
CA GLY A 191 19.63 -6.75 8.13
C GLY A 191 20.11 -5.34 7.86
N ALA A 192 21.38 -5.05 8.17
CA ALA A 192 21.92 -3.70 8.13
C ALA A 192 21.96 -3.08 6.72
N GLY A 193 21.88 -3.92 5.66
CA GLY A 193 21.93 -3.45 4.30
C GLY A 193 23.17 -2.60 4.02
N ARG A 194 22.98 -1.48 3.35
CA ARG A 194 24.05 -0.51 3.07
C ARG A 194 24.31 0.47 4.24
N GLY A 195 23.61 0.32 5.39
CA GLY A 195 23.86 1.04 6.63
C GLY A 195 22.94 2.20 6.98
N PRO A 196 21.74 2.35 6.40
CA PRO A 196 20.87 3.47 6.76
C PRO A 196 20.40 3.44 8.22
N LEU A 197 20.07 2.26 8.78
CA LEU A 197 19.70 2.11 10.18
C LEU A 197 20.91 2.24 11.12
N VAL A 198 22.12 1.87 10.67
CA VAL A 198 23.36 2.15 11.42
C VAL A 198 23.52 3.66 11.59
N ARG A 199 23.37 4.42 10.51
CA ARG A 199 23.38 5.89 10.54
C ARG A 199 22.29 6.46 11.44
N ALA A 200 21.05 5.97 11.32
CA ALA A 200 19.92 6.40 12.15
C ALA A 200 20.18 6.14 13.64
N SER A 201 20.74 4.97 13.99
CA SER A 201 21.10 4.62 15.37
C SER A 201 22.17 5.54 15.95
N LEU A 202 23.20 5.87 15.16
CA LEU A 202 24.25 6.80 15.57
C LEU A 202 23.71 8.22 15.77
N ARG A 203 22.84 8.71 14.88
CA ARG A 203 22.18 10.02 15.05
C ARG A 203 21.22 10.02 16.27
N ALA A 204 20.50 8.94 16.46
CA ALA A 204 19.65 8.77 17.64
C ALA A 204 20.46 8.87 18.93
N SER A 205 21.66 8.27 18.98
CA SER A 205 22.56 8.34 20.13
C SER A 205 23.04 9.77 20.42
N GLU A 206 23.40 10.52 19.37
CA GLU A 206 23.80 11.93 19.47
C GLU A 206 22.64 12.79 20.01
N ARG A 207 21.43 12.61 19.46
CA ARG A 207 20.22 13.32 19.90
C ARG A 207 19.77 12.95 21.34
N ALA A 208 20.02 11.70 21.74
CA ALA A 208 19.74 11.23 23.11
C ALA A 208 20.82 11.62 24.12
N ASN A 209 21.98 12.13 23.67
CA ASN A 209 23.18 12.31 24.49
C ASN A 209 23.56 11.01 25.21
N ARG A 210 23.64 9.90 24.45
CA ARG A 210 24.03 8.56 24.93
C ARG A 210 25.15 8.00 24.06
N ASN A 211 26.22 7.52 24.66
CA ASN A 211 27.27 6.82 23.94
C ASN A 211 26.81 5.41 23.61
N ILE A 212 27.01 4.97 22.36
CA ILE A 212 26.65 3.62 21.95
C ILE A 212 27.74 2.96 21.12
N LYS A 213 27.80 1.63 21.22
CA LYS A 213 28.45 0.76 20.24
C LYS A 213 27.37 0.10 19.36
N VAL A 214 27.59 0.13 18.06
CA VAL A 214 26.68 -0.46 17.06
C VAL A 214 27.27 -1.73 16.49
N TYR A 215 26.49 -2.80 16.47
CA TYR A 215 26.81 -4.07 15.85
C TYR A 215 25.90 -4.24 14.62
N ALA A 216 26.48 -4.40 13.44
CA ALA A 216 25.73 -4.50 12.18
C ALA A 216 25.83 -5.89 11.60
N VAL A 217 24.72 -6.61 11.48
CA VAL A 217 24.65 -7.95 10.89
C VAL A 217 24.03 -7.85 9.49
N GLU A 218 24.74 -8.35 8.46
CA GLU A 218 24.27 -8.33 7.08
C GLU A 218 24.72 -9.58 6.33
N LYS A 219 23.77 -10.26 5.66
CA LYS A 219 24.05 -11.49 4.92
C LYS A 219 24.46 -11.25 3.46
N ASN A 220 23.97 -10.17 2.84
CA ASN A 220 24.27 -9.86 1.45
C ASN A 220 25.72 -9.37 1.31
N PRO A 221 26.62 -10.12 0.68
CA PRO A 221 28.03 -9.76 0.61
C PRO A 221 28.27 -8.42 -0.12
N ASN A 222 27.42 -8.05 -1.08
CA ASN A 222 27.53 -6.78 -1.80
C ASN A 222 27.17 -5.59 -0.87
N ALA A 223 26.15 -5.76 -0.03
CA ALA A 223 25.77 -4.76 0.97
C ALA A 223 26.86 -4.63 2.05
N VAL A 224 27.47 -5.75 2.48
CA VAL A 224 28.57 -5.76 3.45
C VAL A 224 29.73 -4.91 2.96
N VAL A 225 30.16 -5.06 1.69
CA VAL A 225 31.25 -4.24 1.12
C VAL A 225 30.89 -2.75 1.14
N THR A 226 29.67 -2.41 0.77
CA THR A 226 29.21 -1.01 0.82
C THR A 226 29.19 -0.47 2.24
N LEU A 227 28.73 -1.28 3.21
CA LEU A 227 28.67 -0.92 4.62
C LEU A 227 30.07 -0.72 5.21
N GLN A 228 31.05 -1.60 4.88
CA GLN A 228 32.46 -1.44 5.28
C GLN A 228 33.04 -0.13 4.74
N HIS A 229 32.78 0.19 3.48
CA HIS A 229 33.20 1.46 2.89
C HIS A 229 32.55 2.66 3.60
N LEU A 230 31.27 2.57 3.91
CA LEU A 230 30.54 3.61 4.64
C LEU A 230 31.16 3.85 6.02
N VAL A 231 31.43 2.79 6.80
CA VAL A 231 32.07 2.87 8.13
C VAL A 231 33.41 3.57 8.07
N ALA A 232 34.22 3.22 7.07
CA ALA A 232 35.54 3.85 6.87
C ALA A 232 35.40 5.33 6.46
N LYS A 233 34.50 5.64 5.52
CA LYS A 233 34.28 7.00 5.00
C LYS A 233 33.76 7.96 6.09
N GLU A 234 32.86 7.50 6.93
CA GLU A 234 32.24 8.32 7.99
C GLU A 234 33.04 8.33 9.30
N GLY A 235 34.16 7.58 9.35
CA GLY A 235 35.01 7.52 10.54
C GLY A 235 34.38 6.80 11.72
N TRP A 236 33.51 5.81 11.50
CA TRP A 236 32.82 5.08 12.55
C TRP A 236 33.54 3.85 13.09
N GLY A 237 34.80 3.62 12.69
CA GLY A 237 35.53 2.37 12.96
C GLY A 237 35.58 1.94 14.44
N ASP A 238 35.64 2.87 15.35
CA ASP A 238 35.64 2.58 16.81
C ASP A 238 34.24 2.33 17.38
N ARG A 239 33.19 2.77 16.69
CA ARG A 239 31.79 2.71 17.16
C ARG A 239 30.96 1.62 16.49
N VAL A 240 31.38 1.15 15.31
CA VAL A 240 30.60 0.20 14.48
C VAL A 240 31.42 -1.05 14.20
N GLN A 241 30.88 -2.20 14.57
CA GLN A 241 31.43 -3.51 14.23
C GLN A 241 30.47 -4.28 13.31
N ILE A 242 31.01 -4.79 12.19
CA ILE A 242 30.24 -5.51 11.18
C ILE A 242 30.42 -7.02 11.35
N PHE A 243 29.30 -7.76 11.32
CA PHE A 243 29.25 -9.22 11.30
C PHE A 243 28.60 -9.69 9.99
N PRO A 244 29.39 -10.12 9.00
CA PRO A 244 28.86 -10.72 7.79
C PRO A 244 28.16 -12.06 8.09
N GLY A 245 26.92 -12.23 7.66
CA GLY A 245 26.18 -13.47 7.80
C GLY A 245 24.71 -13.31 8.12
N ASP A 246 24.04 -14.44 8.19
CA ASP A 246 22.61 -14.51 8.55
C ASP A 246 22.41 -14.27 10.06
N MET A 247 21.53 -13.34 10.41
CA MET A 247 21.25 -13.00 11.81
C MET A 247 20.74 -14.18 12.65
N ARG A 248 20.13 -15.18 12.02
CA ARG A 248 19.63 -16.37 12.70
C ARG A 248 20.77 -17.31 13.18
N THR A 249 21.89 -17.31 12.48
CA THR A 249 23.01 -18.24 12.71
C THR A 249 24.35 -17.54 12.98
N CYS A 250 24.42 -16.24 12.87
CA CYS A 250 25.64 -15.45 13.09
C CYS A 250 26.27 -15.74 14.48
N ALA A 251 27.58 -15.98 14.51
CA ALA A 251 28.32 -16.36 15.71
C ALA A 251 28.84 -15.15 16.53
N ALA A 252 28.09 -14.05 16.58
CA ALA A 252 28.44 -12.90 17.41
C ALA A 252 28.17 -13.23 18.89
N ASP A 253 29.20 -13.10 19.75
CA ASP A 253 29.07 -13.26 21.18
C ASP A 253 28.88 -11.89 21.87
N VAL A 254 27.72 -11.28 21.62
CA VAL A 254 27.36 -9.96 22.15
C VAL A 254 25.92 -9.95 22.66
N ARG A 255 25.64 -9.08 23.64
CA ARG A 255 24.29 -8.78 24.10
C ARG A 255 24.07 -7.28 24.05
N VAL A 256 22.91 -6.87 23.53
CA VAL A 256 22.61 -5.47 23.24
C VAL A 256 21.36 -4.99 23.99
N ASP A 257 21.29 -3.67 24.21
CA ASP A 257 20.15 -3.01 24.80
C ASP A 257 19.02 -2.87 23.80
N VAL A 258 19.35 -2.61 22.52
CA VAL A 258 18.35 -2.40 21.47
C VAL A 258 18.73 -3.25 20.25
N LEU A 259 17.76 -4.06 19.79
CA LEU A 259 17.83 -4.81 18.54
C LEU A 259 16.99 -4.07 17.50
N VAL A 260 17.63 -3.54 16.45
CA VAL A 260 16.94 -2.75 15.41
C VAL A 260 16.91 -3.54 14.10
N SER A 261 15.74 -3.57 13.48
CA SER A 261 15.55 -4.20 12.17
C SER A 261 14.52 -3.45 11.33
N GLU A 262 14.70 -3.45 10.03
CA GLU A 262 13.66 -3.12 9.06
C GLU A 262 13.56 -4.30 8.09
N LEU A 263 12.65 -5.23 8.43
CA LEU A 263 12.38 -6.50 7.76
C LEU A 263 10.88 -6.66 7.48
N LEU A 264 10.16 -5.53 7.46
CA LEU A 264 8.73 -5.52 7.23
C LEU A 264 8.44 -5.49 5.73
N GLY A 265 7.56 -6.37 5.29
CA GLY A 265 6.97 -6.27 3.97
C GLY A 265 5.61 -5.57 3.99
N SER A 266 4.95 -5.48 2.86
CA SER A 266 3.65 -4.79 2.67
C SER A 266 2.50 -5.34 3.55
N PHE A 267 2.63 -6.55 4.07
CA PHE A 267 1.69 -7.18 5.00
C PHE A 267 2.32 -7.38 6.40
N GLY A 268 3.41 -6.68 6.67
CA GLY A 268 4.19 -6.79 7.90
C GLY A 268 5.15 -7.99 7.86
N ASP A 269 4.62 -9.20 7.90
CA ASP A 269 5.38 -10.44 8.06
C ASP A 269 5.82 -11.12 6.76
N ASN A 270 5.48 -10.57 5.59
CA ASN A 270 5.72 -11.23 4.30
C ASN A 270 7.17 -11.16 3.79
N GLU A 271 8.10 -10.58 4.54
CA GLU A 271 9.55 -10.66 4.32
C GLU A 271 10.28 -11.45 5.41
N LEU A 272 9.51 -12.29 6.17
CA LEU A 272 10.01 -13.21 7.20
C LEU A 272 10.59 -12.51 8.43
N SER A 273 10.08 -11.32 8.75
CA SER A 273 10.45 -10.61 9.98
C SER A 273 10.31 -11.48 11.24
N PRO A 274 9.22 -12.29 11.44
CA PRO A 274 9.11 -13.14 12.62
C PRO A 274 10.25 -14.15 12.73
N GLU A 275 10.51 -14.90 11.68
CA GLU A 275 11.52 -15.97 11.66
C GLU A 275 12.94 -15.41 11.83
N CYS A 276 13.21 -14.25 11.24
CA CYS A 276 14.48 -13.56 11.38
C CYS A 276 14.70 -13.06 12.81
N LEU A 277 13.70 -12.41 13.39
CA LEU A 277 13.81 -11.84 14.73
C LEU A 277 13.78 -12.90 15.84
N ASP A 278 13.05 -14.00 15.66
CA ASP A 278 13.14 -15.16 16.57
C ASP A 278 14.57 -15.69 16.68
N GLY A 279 15.29 -15.74 15.57
CA GLY A 279 16.69 -16.12 15.57
C GLY A 279 17.62 -15.05 16.17
N ALA A 280 17.34 -13.77 15.92
CA ALA A 280 18.16 -12.64 16.34
C ALA A 280 17.92 -12.23 17.81
N GLN A 281 16.75 -12.51 18.40
CA GLN A 281 16.43 -12.08 19.78
C GLN A 281 17.39 -12.63 20.85
N ARG A 282 18.16 -13.68 20.55
CA ARG A 282 19.23 -14.18 21.42
C ARG A 282 20.32 -13.14 21.71
N PHE A 283 20.43 -12.12 20.88
CA PHE A 283 21.37 -11.00 21.10
C PHE A 283 20.85 -9.94 22.06
N LEU A 284 19.58 -9.96 22.46
CA LEU A 284 19.06 -9.03 23.44
C LEU A 284 19.56 -9.36 24.86
N LYS A 285 19.85 -8.30 25.62
CA LYS A 285 19.96 -8.39 27.07
C LYS A 285 18.57 -8.74 27.65
N PRO A 286 18.50 -9.26 28.90
CA PRO A 286 17.20 -9.58 29.53
C PRO A 286 16.22 -8.40 29.59
N THR A 287 16.71 -7.18 29.66
CA THR A 287 15.92 -5.93 29.66
C THR A 287 15.95 -5.22 28.31
N GLY A 288 16.56 -5.83 27.31
CA GLY A 288 16.68 -5.23 25.97
C GLY A 288 15.36 -5.24 25.22
N VAL A 289 15.23 -4.32 24.26
CA VAL A 289 14.02 -4.15 23.45
C VAL A 289 14.31 -4.33 21.97
N SER A 290 13.29 -4.78 21.22
CA SER A 290 13.30 -4.78 19.76
C SER A 290 12.71 -3.49 19.21
N VAL A 291 13.20 -3.03 18.07
CA VAL A 291 12.61 -1.99 17.22
C VAL A 291 12.50 -2.58 15.79
N PRO A 292 11.28 -2.95 15.36
CA PRO A 292 9.96 -2.78 15.98
C PRO A 292 9.74 -3.70 17.18
N GLN A 293 8.85 -3.24 18.10
CA GLN A 293 8.35 -4.06 19.22
C GLN A 293 7.20 -4.96 18.79
N SER A 294 6.33 -4.47 17.91
CA SER A 294 5.25 -5.27 17.34
C SER A 294 4.80 -4.72 16.00
N TYR A 295 4.08 -5.54 15.25
CA TYR A 295 3.33 -5.09 14.09
C TYR A 295 2.09 -5.95 13.87
N GLU A 296 1.05 -5.31 13.40
CA GLU A 296 -0.27 -5.87 13.15
C GLU A 296 -0.59 -5.83 11.66
N SER A 297 -1.14 -6.91 11.13
CA SER A 297 -1.52 -7.06 9.72
C SER A 297 -3.02 -6.87 9.56
N PHE A 298 -3.45 -6.17 8.50
CA PHE A 298 -4.83 -5.81 8.23
C PHE A 298 -5.26 -6.23 6.82
N VAL A 299 -6.54 -6.56 6.66
CA VAL A 299 -7.15 -6.81 5.35
C VAL A 299 -8.45 -6.02 5.18
N ALA A 300 -8.73 -5.60 3.93
CA ALA A 300 -9.97 -4.92 3.55
C ALA A 300 -10.52 -5.48 2.24
N PRO A 301 -11.84 -5.71 2.12
CA PRO A 301 -12.44 -6.13 0.85
C PRO A 301 -12.44 -4.98 -0.14
N ILE A 302 -12.04 -5.24 -1.39
CA ILE A 302 -11.91 -4.21 -2.42
C ILE A 302 -12.56 -4.58 -3.75
N ALA A 303 -13.09 -3.55 -4.42
CA ALA A 303 -13.36 -3.56 -5.84
C ALA A 303 -12.12 -3.04 -6.57
N ALA A 304 -11.55 -3.86 -7.46
CA ALA A 304 -10.32 -3.58 -8.19
C ALA A 304 -10.32 -4.32 -9.54
N ALA A 305 -11.28 -4.01 -10.40
CA ALA A 305 -11.49 -4.73 -11.66
C ALA A 305 -10.27 -4.71 -12.57
N LYS A 306 -9.53 -3.59 -12.63
CA LYS A 306 -8.32 -3.47 -13.44
C LYS A 306 -7.22 -4.43 -12.96
N LEU A 307 -7.00 -4.54 -11.65
CA LEU A 307 -6.02 -5.46 -11.07
C LEU A 307 -6.42 -6.92 -11.31
N HIS A 308 -7.68 -7.25 -11.05
CA HIS A 308 -8.19 -8.59 -11.27
C HIS A 308 -8.05 -9.02 -12.74
N ASP A 309 -8.33 -8.12 -13.69
CA ASP A 309 -8.15 -8.40 -15.11
C ASP A 309 -6.69 -8.62 -15.49
N ALA A 310 -5.78 -7.84 -14.92
CA ALA A 310 -4.35 -8.01 -15.11
C ALA A 310 -3.91 -9.41 -14.63
N VAL A 311 -4.32 -9.83 -13.43
CA VAL A 311 -4.05 -11.18 -12.89
C VAL A 311 -4.58 -12.27 -13.84
N VAL A 312 -5.83 -12.16 -14.26
CA VAL A 312 -6.48 -13.18 -15.11
C VAL A 312 -5.90 -13.20 -16.52
N SER A 313 -5.31 -12.11 -17.00
CA SER A 313 -4.70 -12.02 -18.33
C SER A 313 -3.52 -12.98 -18.51
N TYR A 314 -2.85 -13.39 -17.44
CA TYR A 314 -1.79 -14.40 -17.45
C TYR A 314 -2.30 -15.80 -17.78
N LYS A 315 -3.60 -16.06 -17.60
CA LYS A 315 -4.28 -17.34 -17.95
C LYS A 315 -3.72 -18.58 -17.25
N ASP A 316 -3.06 -18.40 -16.12
CA ASP A 316 -2.54 -19.50 -15.30
C ASP A 316 -3.10 -19.45 -13.88
N LEU A 317 -3.04 -20.57 -13.19
CA LEU A 317 -3.50 -20.69 -11.81
C LEU A 317 -2.55 -19.98 -10.85
N LYS A 318 -1.25 -20.00 -11.15
CA LYS A 318 -0.22 -19.41 -10.30
C LYS A 318 -0.48 -17.91 -10.09
N SER A 319 -0.83 -17.19 -11.14
CA SER A 319 -1.09 -15.76 -11.05
C SER A 319 -2.28 -15.41 -10.16
N ILE A 320 -3.34 -16.24 -10.14
CA ILE A 320 -4.51 -16.00 -9.28
C ILE A 320 -4.29 -16.42 -7.83
N GLU A 321 -3.27 -17.23 -7.57
CA GLU A 321 -2.87 -17.73 -6.24
C GLU A 321 -1.62 -17.03 -5.70
N THR A 322 -1.20 -15.93 -6.32
CA THR A 322 -0.07 -15.09 -5.88
C THR A 322 -0.60 -13.80 -5.28
N PRO A 323 -0.17 -13.39 -4.08
CA PRO A 323 -0.39 -12.04 -3.59
C PRO A 323 0.56 -11.07 -4.31
N TYR A 324 0.12 -9.83 -4.56
CA TYR A 324 0.90 -8.83 -5.30
C TYR A 324 1.08 -7.56 -4.49
N VAL A 325 2.24 -6.93 -4.60
CA VAL A 325 2.46 -5.56 -4.11
C VAL A 325 1.98 -4.58 -5.17
N VAL A 326 1.14 -3.61 -4.79
CA VAL A 326 0.47 -2.72 -5.75
C VAL A 326 0.30 -1.31 -5.18
N LYS A 327 0.69 -0.29 -5.93
CA LYS A 327 0.26 1.09 -5.68
C LYS A 327 -1.19 1.25 -6.15
N PHE A 328 -2.14 1.18 -5.24
CA PHE A 328 -3.56 1.32 -5.56
C PHE A 328 -3.90 2.71 -6.10
N HIS A 329 -4.59 2.75 -7.24
CA HIS A 329 -5.06 3.97 -7.86
C HIS A 329 -6.54 3.89 -8.25
N ARG A 330 -6.97 2.82 -8.93
CA ARG A 330 -8.37 2.56 -9.32
C ARG A 330 -8.92 1.42 -8.47
N VAL A 331 -9.03 1.67 -7.18
CA VAL A 331 -9.50 0.72 -6.17
C VAL A 331 -10.54 1.40 -5.29
N HIS A 332 -11.59 0.68 -4.96
CA HIS A 332 -12.62 1.09 -4.00
C HIS A 332 -12.66 0.11 -2.83
N HIS A 333 -12.52 0.61 -1.62
CA HIS A 333 -12.72 -0.17 -0.40
C HIS A 333 -14.20 -0.38 -0.18
N ILE A 334 -14.64 -1.64 -0.14
CA ILE A 334 -16.04 -2.02 0.10
C ILE A 334 -16.37 -1.87 1.58
N ALA A 335 -15.38 -2.07 2.44
CA ALA A 335 -15.46 -1.87 3.88
C ALA A 335 -14.08 -1.52 4.46
N GLU A 336 -14.08 -1.07 5.71
CA GLU A 336 -12.89 -0.70 6.46
C GLU A 336 -11.95 -1.89 6.69
N PRO A 337 -10.63 -1.64 6.78
CA PRO A 337 -9.65 -2.67 7.12
C PRO A 337 -9.91 -3.27 8.51
N LYS A 338 -9.71 -4.58 8.64
CA LYS A 338 -9.75 -5.31 9.90
C LYS A 338 -8.47 -6.07 10.13
N SER A 339 -8.07 -6.15 11.40
CA SER A 339 -6.93 -6.92 11.87
C SER A 339 -7.08 -8.41 11.57
N VAL A 340 -5.96 -9.06 11.27
CA VAL A 340 -5.88 -10.51 11.09
C VAL A 340 -4.96 -11.17 12.10
N TRP A 341 -3.78 -10.61 12.38
CA TRP A 341 -2.82 -11.08 13.38
C TRP A 341 -1.78 -10.04 13.73
N GLU A 342 -1.13 -10.27 14.85
CA GLU A 342 -0.02 -9.47 15.36
C GLU A 342 1.20 -10.36 15.63
N PHE A 343 2.39 -9.76 15.51
CA PHE A 343 3.65 -10.31 15.96
C PHE A 343 4.32 -9.34 16.92
N GLU A 344 4.80 -9.88 18.06
CA GLU A 344 5.53 -9.15 19.10
C GLU A 344 6.99 -9.59 19.15
N HIS A 345 7.89 -8.65 19.42
CA HIS A 345 9.34 -8.88 19.53
C HIS A 345 9.94 -8.19 20.76
N PRO A 346 10.75 -8.93 21.56
CA PRO A 346 11.09 -10.33 21.42
C PRO A 346 9.89 -11.25 21.66
N ASN A 347 9.86 -12.38 20.95
CA ASN A 347 8.84 -13.41 21.15
C ASN A 347 9.19 -14.23 22.40
N ASN A 348 8.43 -14.04 23.47
CA ASN A 348 8.65 -14.71 24.77
C ASN A 348 7.85 -16.01 24.93
N ALA A 349 7.23 -16.53 23.86
CA ALA A 349 6.49 -17.79 23.92
C ALA A 349 7.42 -18.97 24.26
N ALA A 350 6.97 -19.88 25.11
CA ALA A 350 7.71 -21.08 25.47
C ALA A 350 8.01 -21.99 24.25
N ARG A 351 7.15 -21.96 23.27
CA ARG A 351 7.33 -22.55 21.94
C ARG A 351 7.00 -21.50 20.90
N ILE A 352 7.97 -21.16 20.10
CA ILE A 352 7.79 -20.24 18.98
C ILE A 352 6.99 -20.94 17.89
N ASP A 353 5.90 -20.31 17.48
CA ASP A 353 5.04 -20.75 16.40
C ASP A 353 4.59 -19.51 15.61
N ASN A 354 5.00 -19.47 14.34
CA ASN A 354 4.69 -18.37 13.45
C ASN A 354 3.54 -18.68 12.48
N GLU A 355 2.90 -19.86 12.60
CA GLU A 355 1.64 -20.07 11.92
C GLU A 355 0.55 -19.15 12.48
N ARG A 356 -0.29 -18.62 11.59
CA ARG A 356 -1.42 -17.77 11.97
C ARG A 356 -2.66 -18.19 11.21
N TYR A 357 -3.80 -17.88 11.81
CA TYR A 357 -5.11 -18.08 11.22
C TYR A 357 -6.02 -16.92 11.61
N ALA A 358 -6.77 -16.40 10.65
CA ALA A 358 -7.81 -15.44 10.92
C ALA A 358 -9.08 -15.75 10.14
N ARG A 359 -10.22 -15.51 10.80
CA ARG A 359 -11.53 -15.40 10.20
C ARG A 359 -11.99 -13.96 10.38
N VAL A 360 -12.20 -13.27 9.29
CA VAL A 360 -12.63 -11.87 9.28
C VAL A 360 -14.01 -11.77 8.67
N GLU A 361 -14.91 -11.07 9.35
CA GLU A 361 -16.28 -10.86 8.90
C GLU A 361 -16.59 -9.37 8.83
N TRP A 362 -17.19 -8.93 7.72
CA TRP A 362 -17.80 -7.60 7.59
C TRP A 362 -19.31 -7.80 7.51
N SER A 363 -20.01 -7.24 8.49
CA SER A 363 -21.49 -7.28 8.57
C SER A 363 -22.11 -6.38 7.50
N SER A 364 -23.42 -6.55 7.31
CA SER A 364 -24.16 -5.72 6.37
C SER A 364 -24.05 -4.22 6.68
N GLU A 365 -23.97 -3.84 7.96
CA GLU A 365 -23.88 -2.45 8.38
C GLU A 365 -22.51 -1.84 8.09
N GLU A 366 -21.45 -2.65 8.08
CA GLU A 366 -20.08 -2.21 7.82
C GLU A 366 -19.77 -2.07 6.32
N LEU A 367 -20.57 -2.70 5.47
CA LEU A 367 -20.46 -2.55 4.01
C LEU A 367 -21.06 -1.22 3.58
N GLY A 368 -20.43 -0.56 2.63
CA GLY A 368 -20.95 0.67 2.02
C GLY A 368 -22.39 0.51 1.50
N SER A 369 -23.13 1.61 1.35
CA SER A 369 -24.54 1.64 0.95
C SER A 369 -24.79 1.16 -0.49
N ALA A 370 -23.77 1.20 -1.35
CA ALA A 370 -23.89 0.85 -2.77
C ALA A 370 -23.44 -0.60 -3.05
N SER A 371 -24.18 -1.29 -3.92
CA SER A 371 -23.74 -2.59 -4.45
C SER A 371 -22.41 -2.46 -5.18
N SER A 372 -21.50 -3.41 -4.99
CA SER A 372 -20.13 -3.40 -5.53
C SER A 372 -19.70 -4.79 -5.95
N THR A 373 -18.60 -4.91 -6.68
CA THR A 373 -18.00 -6.20 -7.04
C THR A 373 -16.72 -6.40 -6.24
N LEU A 374 -16.68 -7.44 -5.42
CA LEU A 374 -15.49 -7.86 -4.70
C LEU A 374 -14.55 -8.57 -5.67
N HIS A 375 -13.33 -8.06 -5.81
CA HIS A 375 -12.30 -8.61 -6.68
C HIS A 375 -11.13 -9.25 -5.90
N GLY A 376 -11.04 -8.98 -4.62
CA GLY A 376 -10.00 -9.45 -3.71
C GLY A 376 -9.92 -8.61 -2.46
N PHE A 377 -8.79 -8.72 -1.77
CA PHE A 377 -8.55 -8.03 -0.51
C PHE A 377 -7.27 -7.20 -0.61
N ALA A 378 -7.35 -5.96 -0.17
CA ALA A 378 -6.18 -5.13 0.09
C ALA A 378 -5.61 -5.51 1.46
N ALA A 379 -4.28 -5.44 1.61
CA ALA A 379 -3.63 -5.74 2.86
C ALA A 379 -2.59 -4.68 3.22
N TYR A 380 -2.44 -4.46 4.53
CA TYR A 380 -1.65 -3.38 5.12
C TYR A 380 -0.99 -3.86 6.40
N PHE A 381 -0.05 -3.06 6.92
CA PHE A 381 0.46 -3.23 8.28
C PHE A 381 0.44 -1.91 9.06
N ASP A 382 0.44 -2.04 10.39
CA ASP A 382 0.68 -0.97 11.36
C ASP A 382 1.70 -1.48 12.38
N ALA A 383 2.87 -0.84 12.48
CA ALA A 383 3.94 -1.25 13.37
C ALA A 383 4.16 -0.26 14.51
N THR A 384 4.27 -0.78 15.72
CA THR A 384 4.82 -0.07 16.86
C THR A 384 6.32 -0.26 16.86
N LEU A 385 7.06 0.77 16.45
CA LEU A 385 8.53 0.72 16.47
C LEU A 385 9.04 0.72 17.91
N TYR A 386 8.51 1.62 18.73
CA TYR A 386 8.82 1.70 20.14
C TYR A 386 7.63 2.28 20.91
N ASP A 387 7.35 1.73 22.10
CA ASP A 387 6.39 2.27 23.06
C ASP A 387 7.00 2.15 24.47
N GLY A 388 7.28 3.28 25.10
CA GLY A 388 7.92 3.37 26.40
C GLY A 388 7.79 4.76 27.01
N PRO A 389 8.37 4.98 28.22
CA PRO A 389 8.27 6.24 28.94
C PRO A 389 8.73 7.48 28.15
N ALA A 390 9.74 7.32 27.29
CA ALA A 390 10.28 8.43 26.48
C ALA A 390 9.42 8.78 25.26
N GLY A 391 8.47 7.93 24.88
CA GLY A 391 7.54 8.17 23.78
C GLY A 391 7.05 6.91 23.08
N CYS A 392 6.01 7.09 22.26
CA CYS A 392 5.48 6.05 21.37
C CYS A 392 5.73 6.45 19.92
N VAL A 393 6.37 5.56 19.16
CA VAL A 393 6.73 5.78 17.75
C VAL A 393 6.17 4.66 16.89
N ARG A 394 5.44 5.02 15.83
CA ARG A 394 4.78 4.07 14.93
C ARG A 394 5.26 4.24 13.50
N CYS A 395 5.11 3.16 12.71
CA CYS A 395 5.34 3.14 11.28
C CYS A 395 4.22 2.34 10.61
N SER A 396 3.43 2.98 9.75
CA SER A 396 2.18 2.39 9.26
C SER A 396 1.91 2.74 7.80
N ILE A 397 1.38 1.77 7.04
CA ILE A 397 0.76 1.99 5.73
C ILE A 397 -0.76 1.76 5.77
N HIS A 398 -1.32 1.60 6.97
CA HIS A 398 -2.77 1.49 7.15
C HIS A 398 -3.46 2.78 6.66
N PRO A 399 -4.56 2.70 5.89
CA PRO A 399 -5.19 3.88 5.25
C PRO A 399 -5.53 5.03 6.21
N HIS A 400 -5.89 4.71 7.47
CA HIS A 400 -6.25 5.72 8.48
C HIS A 400 -5.09 6.19 9.34
N ASN A 401 -3.98 5.44 9.38
CA ASN A 401 -2.84 5.71 10.27
C ASN A 401 -1.53 5.82 9.49
N HIS A 402 -1.61 6.13 8.18
CA HIS A 402 -0.43 6.16 7.34
C HIS A 402 0.61 7.14 7.88
N THR A 403 1.83 6.66 8.07
CA THR A 403 2.93 7.51 8.52
C THR A 403 3.25 8.56 7.47
N LEU A 404 3.30 9.81 7.91
CA LEU A 404 3.63 10.95 7.08
C LEU A 404 5.04 11.46 7.40
N GLY A 405 5.74 11.93 6.40
CA GLY A 405 6.98 12.66 6.57
C GLY A 405 6.76 14.07 7.10
N PRO A 406 7.86 14.80 7.38
CA PRO A 406 7.81 16.13 7.98
C PRO A 406 7.04 17.17 7.15
N THR A 407 6.95 17.01 5.85
CA THR A 407 6.23 17.90 4.92
C THR A 407 4.89 17.32 4.46
N GLY A 408 4.44 16.22 5.07
CA GLY A 408 3.17 15.56 4.79
C GLY A 408 3.22 14.55 3.65
N GLU A 409 4.40 14.21 3.16
CA GLU A 409 4.60 13.15 2.17
C GLU A 409 4.33 11.76 2.76
N LEU A 410 3.76 10.87 1.94
CA LEU A 410 3.59 9.47 2.29
C LEU A 410 4.91 8.70 2.14
N MET A 411 5.10 7.69 2.97
CA MET A 411 6.16 6.70 2.74
C MET A 411 5.92 6.00 1.39
N PHE A 412 6.99 5.69 0.67
CA PHE A 412 6.93 4.98 -0.62
C PHE A 412 7.70 3.65 -0.64
N SER A 413 8.32 3.27 0.49
CA SER A 413 9.01 1.97 0.61
C SER A 413 8.03 0.80 0.53
N TRP A 414 6.77 0.99 0.94
CA TRP A 414 5.77 -0.04 0.94
C TRP A 414 4.51 0.42 0.22
N PHE A 415 4.14 -0.31 -0.84
CA PHE A 415 2.80 -0.25 -1.38
C PHE A 415 1.96 -1.34 -0.74
N PRO A 416 0.63 -1.20 -0.66
CA PRO A 416 -0.25 -2.25 -0.15
C PRO A 416 -0.11 -3.57 -0.89
N MET A 417 -0.54 -4.66 -0.24
CA MET A 417 -0.62 -5.97 -0.89
C MET A 417 -2.04 -6.26 -1.37
N PHE A 418 -2.16 -6.97 -2.48
CA PHE A 418 -3.42 -7.41 -3.08
C PHE A 418 -3.50 -8.92 -3.10
N PHE A 419 -4.51 -9.48 -2.43
CA PHE A 419 -4.89 -10.90 -2.46
C PHE A 419 -6.06 -11.05 -3.43
N PRO A 420 -5.86 -11.54 -4.67
CA PRO A 420 -6.95 -11.72 -5.63
C PRO A 420 -7.86 -12.87 -5.24
N ILE A 421 -9.13 -12.83 -5.67
CA ILE A 421 -10.00 -13.99 -5.65
C ILE A 421 -10.26 -14.49 -7.07
N GLN A 422 -10.37 -15.81 -7.24
CA GLN A 422 -10.49 -16.41 -8.57
C GLN A 422 -11.74 -15.93 -9.33
N THR A 423 -12.85 -15.85 -8.66
CA THR A 423 -14.12 -15.41 -9.23
C THR A 423 -14.62 -14.19 -8.48
N PRO A 424 -14.72 -13.03 -9.14
CA PRO A 424 -15.31 -11.84 -8.53
C PRO A 424 -16.73 -12.10 -8.04
N VAL A 425 -17.07 -11.53 -6.88
CA VAL A 425 -18.36 -11.74 -6.22
C VAL A 425 -19.12 -10.43 -6.15
N HIS A 426 -20.35 -10.43 -6.66
CA HIS A 426 -21.22 -9.28 -6.54
C HIS A 426 -21.76 -9.17 -5.12
N ILE A 427 -21.56 -8.02 -4.49
CA ILE A 427 -22.07 -7.66 -3.17
C ILE A 427 -23.32 -6.83 -3.41
N ASP A 428 -24.48 -7.48 -3.33
CA ASP A 428 -25.77 -6.81 -3.54
C ASP A 428 -26.25 -6.12 -2.26
N ARG A 429 -26.56 -4.82 -2.38
CA ARG A 429 -27.07 -3.97 -1.29
C ARG A 429 -28.54 -3.58 -1.49
N ARG A 430 -29.19 -4.08 -2.55
CA ARG A 430 -30.59 -3.79 -2.89
C ARG A 430 -31.54 -4.90 -2.47
N GLY A 431 -30.98 -6.09 -2.13
CA GLY A 431 -31.78 -7.23 -1.68
C GLY A 431 -32.25 -7.11 -0.23
N ASP A 432 -33.35 -7.78 0.09
CA ASP A 432 -33.95 -7.80 1.44
C ASP A 432 -33.14 -8.60 2.47
N LEU A 433 -32.17 -9.41 2.02
CA LEU A 433 -31.33 -10.22 2.88
C LEU A 433 -30.04 -9.50 3.24
N PRO A 434 -29.62 -9.50 4.51
CA PRO A 434 -28.36 -8.91 4.92
C PRO A 434 -27.18 -9.65 4.25
N THR A 435 -26.42 -8.92 3.44
CA THR A 435 -25.21 -9.43 2.80
C THR A 435 -24.04 -9.22 3.72
N LYS A 436 -23.21 -10.25 3.93
CA LYS A 436 -21.96 -10.15 4.67
C LYS A 436 -20.81 -10.72 3.86
N ILE A 437 -19.59 -10.24 4.15
CA ILE A 437 -18.36 -10.81 3.61
C ILE A 437 -17.68 -11.57 4.74
N GLU A 438 -17.33 -12.83 4.48
CA GLU A 438 -16.59 -13.68 5.42
C GLU A 438 -15.36 -14.22 4.71
N PHE A 439 -14.19 -13.85 5.21
CA PHE A 439 -12.88 -14.13 4.65
C PHE A 439 -12.05 -14.95 5.63
N TYR A 440 -11.31 -15.91 5.11
CA TYR A 440 -10.38 -16.76 5.86
C TYR A 440 -8.99 -16.59 5.26
N ILE A 441 -7.99 -16.47 6.12
CA ILE A 441 -6.59 -16.41 5.74
C ILE A 441 -5.74 -17.20 6.72
N TRP A 442 -4.77 -17.93 6.20
CA TRP A 442 -3.77 -18.67 6.96
C TRP A 442 -2.37 -18.24 6.54
N ARG A 443 -1.52 -18.06 7.51
CA ARG A 443 -0.07 -18.01 7.35
C ARG A 443 0.47 -19.38 7.77
N ARG A 444 1.08 -20.08 6.84
CA ARG A 444 1.59 -21.43 7.02
C ARG A 444 3.10 -21.42 6.94
N VAL A 445 3.76 -22.21 7.78
CA VAL A 445 5.22 -22.29 7.86
C VAL A 445 5.65 -23.76 7.92
N ASP A 446 6.65 -24.13 7.14
CA ASP A 446 7.37 -25.41 7.28
C ASP A 446 8.89 -25.16 7.46
N ALA A 447 9.69 -26.20 7.36
CA ALA A 447 11.15 -26.09 7.56
C ALA A 447 11.89 -25.26 6.48
N HIS A 448 11.25 -24.98 5.36
CA HIS A 448 11.90 -24.41 4.17
C HIS A 448 11.20 -23.18 3.62
N LYS A 449 9.92 -22.98 3.93
CA LYS A 449 9.12 -21.93 3.33
C LYS A 449 7.97 -21.48 4.23
N MET A 450 7.55 -20.24 3.99
CA MET A 450 6.30 -19.66 4.46
C MET A 450 5.39 -19.35 3.28
N TRP A 451 4.07 -19.50 3.44
CA TRP A 451 3.08 -19.13 2.41
C TRP A 451 1.76 -18.69 3.04
N TYR A 452 0.97 -17.98 2.26
CA TYR A 452 -0.41 -17.65 2.61
C TYR A 452 -1.38 -18.54 1.83
N GLU A 453 -2.46 -18.93 2.51
CA GLU A 453 -3.66 -19.53 1.93
C GLU A 453 -4.83 -18.61 2.25
N TRP A 454 -5.76 -18.42 1.33
CA TRP A 454 -6.92 -17.57 1.59
C TRP A 454 -8.15 -18.02 0.82
N THR A 455 -9.34 -17.70 1.36
CA THR A 455 -10.62 -17.97 0.73
C THR A 455 -11.70 -17.03 1.23
N ILE A 456 -12.76 -16.90 0.44
CA ILE A 456 -14.02 -16.26 0.84
C ILE A 456 -15.05 -17.36 1.12
N ALA A 457 -15.81 -17.24 2.21
CA ALA A 457 -16.89 -18.16 2.55
C ALA A 457 -18.28 -17.55 2.34
N LYS A 458 -18.42 -16.22 2.48
CA LYS A 458 -19.66 -15.47 2.28
C LYS A 458 -19.38 -14.24 1.41
N PRO A 459 -20.37 -13.80 0.60
CA PRO A 459 -21.72 -14.36 0.41
C PRO A 459 -21.77 -15.66 -0.39
N VAL A 460 -20.70 -16.01 -1.09
CA VAL A 460 -20.57 -17.24 -1.88
C VAL A 460 -19.25 -17.90 -1.54
N GLN A 461 -19.27 -19.20 -1.31
CA GLN A 461 -18.04 -19.94 -1.03
C GLN A 461 -17.13 -19.98 -2.25
N GLY A 462 -15.89 -19.50 -2.06
CA GLY A 462 -14.82 -19.53 -3.04
C GLY A 462 -13.89 -20.74 -2.88
N HIS A 463 -12.91 -20.82 -3.77
CA HIS A 463 -11.83 -21.80 -3.67
C HIS A 463 -10.80 -21.35 -2.62
N ILE A 464 -10.08 -22.30 -2.03
CA ILE A 464 -8.88 -22.00 -1.27
C ILE A 464 -7.77 -21.69 -2.27
N HIS A 465 -7.20 -20.49 -2.16
CA HIS A 465 -6.07 -20.04 -2.99
C HIS A 465 -4.77 -20.53 -2.36
N ASN A 466 -3.83 -20.91 -3.21
CA ASN A 466 -2.48 -21.31 -2.87
C ASN A 466 -2.34 -22.42 -1.81
N PRO A 467 -3.18 -23.49 -1.83
CA PRO A 467 -3.09 -24.55 -0.84
C PRO A 467 -1.71 -25.22 -0.86
N ASN A 468 -1.12 -25.40 0.34
CA ASN A 468 0.23 -25.94 0.56
C ASN A 468 1.37 -25.13 -0.15
N GLY A 469 1.13 -23.86 -0.44
CA GLY A 469 2.12 -23.00 -1.11
C GLY A 469 2.50 -23.48 -2.51
N ARG A 470 1.55 -24.07 -3.25
CA ARG A 470 1.82 -24.66 -4.57
C ARG A 470 2.14 -23.63 -5.66
N SER A 471 1.68 -22.40 -5.50
CA SER A 471 1.80 -21.35 -6.50
C SER A 471 2.76 -20.22 -6.08
N TYR A 472 2.70 -19.84 -4.82
CA TYR A 472 3.54 -18.79 -4.24
C TYR A 472 3.97 -19.15 -2.81
N TRP A 473 5.23 -18.93 -2.52
CA TRP A 473 5.84 -19.13 -1.20
C TRP A 473 7.08 -18.26 -1.04
N ILE A 474 7.53 -18.07 0.18
CA ILE A 474 8.69 -17.26 0.56
C ILE A 474 9.70 -18.21 1.23
N GLY A 475 10.95 -18.22 0.76
CA GLY A 475 12.00 -19.11 1.22
C GLY A 475 12.58 -18.71 2.57
N LEU A 476 12.71 -19.69 3.50
CA LEU A 476 13.32 -19.56 4.84
C LEU A 476 14.82 -19.69 4.84
#